data_a9755265306774a9605dfa4a11a9d2d3
#
_entry.id   a9755265306774a9605dfa4a11a9d2d3
#
_cell.length_a   1.000
_cell.length_b   1.000
_cell.length_c   1.000
_cell.angle_alpha   90.00
_cell.angle_beta   90.00
_cell.angle_gamma   90.00
#
_symmetry.space_group_name_H-M   'P 1'
#
loop_
_entity.id
_entity.type
_entity.pdbx_description
1 polymer ?
#
loop_
_entity_poly.entity_id
_entity_poly.type
_entity_poly.pdbx_seq_one_letter_code
_entity_poly.pdbx_strand_id
1 'polypeptide(L)'
;MVKIMETILRDAHQSQAATRMRLDEMLPVADKLDKAGFYALEAWGGATFDSCLRYLNEDPWERLRALRKALPNSKLQMLLRGQNLLGYKHYADDVVDLFVKKSIDNGIDI
;
A
#
# COMPACT_ATOMS: atom_id res chain seq x y z
N MET A 1 -18.70 7.62 -17.05
CA MET A 1 -17.32 7.25 -17.46
C MET A 1 -16.78 6.18 -16.53
N VAL A 2 -16.18 5.13 -17.06
CA VAL A 2 -15.53 4.09 -16.27
C VAL A 2 -14.19 4.61 -15.75
N LYS A 3 -13.92 4.40 -14.47
CA LYS A 3 -12.63 4.70 -13.84
C LYS A 3 -11.92 3.38 -13.57
N ILE A 4 -10.65 3.31 -13.95
CA ILE A 4 -9.85 2.10 -13.81
C ILE A 4 -8.90 2.27 -12.63
N MET A 5 -8.89 1.28 -11.75
CA MET A 5 -7.95 1.16 -10.64
C MET A 5 -6.99 0.00 -10.92
N GLU A 6 -5.71 0.22 -10.66
CA GLU A 6 -4.68 -0.79 -10.85
C GLU A 6 -4.20 -1.32 -9.49
N THR A 7 -3.98 -2.61 -9.39
CA THR A 7 -3.60 -3.27 -8.12
C THR A 7 -2.19 -3.86 -8.12
N ILE A 8 -1.42 -3.61 -9.15
CA ILE A 8 -0.11 -4.25 -9.37
C ILE A 8 0.88 -4.00 -8.22
N LEU A 9 0.85 -2.81 -7.62
CA LEU A 9 1.79 -2.47 -6.55
C LEU A 9 1.48 -3.12 -5.20
N ARG A 10 0.32 -3.74 -5.04
CA ARG A 10 -0.05 -4.48 -3.82
C ARG A 10 -0.42 -5.92 -4.12
N ASP A 11 -1.43 -6.16 -4.94
CA ASP A 11 -2.00 -7.48 -5.14
C ASP A 11 -1.06 -8.43 -5.90
N ALA A 12 -0.42 -7.93 -6.95
CA ALA A 12 0.44 -8.75 -7.78
C ALA A 12 1.62 -9.33 -6.99
N HIS A 13 2.36 -8.51 -6.24
CA HIS A 13 3.48 -9.03 -5.47
C HIS A 13 3.03 -9.80 -4.23
N GLN A 14 1.87 -9.51 -3.67
CA GLN A 14 1.29 -10.32 -2.59
C GLN A 14 0.99 -11.75 -3.09
N SER A 15 0.48 -11.87 -4.30
CA SER A 15 0.09 -13.15 -4.89
C SER A 15 1.27 -13.93 -5.48
N GLN A 16 2.24 -13.24 -6.09
CA GLN A 16 3.33 -13.86 -6.83
C GLN A 16 4.66 -13.94 -6.06
N ALA A 17 4.87 -13.06 -5.10
CA ALA A 17 6.11 -12.94 -4.36
C ALA A 17 5.91 -12.98 -2.83
N ALA A 18 4.79 -13.53 -2.35
CA ALA A 18 4.45 -13.62 -0.93
C ALA A 18 4.58 -12.29 -0.19
N THR A 19 4.20 -11.18 -0.82
CA THR A 19 4.28 -9.81 -0.30
C THR A 19 5.74 -9.34 -0.05
N ARG A 20 6.72 -9.96 -0.68
CA ARG A 20 8.14 -9.71 -0.39
C ARG A 20 8.85 -8.85 -1.44
N MET A 21 8.12 -8.16 -2.29
CA MET A 21 8.71 -7.20 -3.21
C MET A 21 9.22 -5.97 -2.44
N ARG A 22 10.47 -5.62 -2.67
CA ARG A 22 11.11 -4.49 -1.99
C ARG A 22 10.71 -3.17 -2.64
N LEU A 23 10.81 -2.07 -1.88
CA LEU A 23 10.48 -0.74 -2.39
C LEU A 23 11.34 -0.35 -3.60
N ASP A 24 12.63 -0.63 -3.56
CA ASP A 24 13.56 -0.32 -4.65
C ASP A 24 13.26 -1.08 -5.95
N GLU A 25 12.54 -2.18 -5.87
CA GLU A 25 12.05 -2.93 -7.04
C GLU A 25 10.80 -2.30 -7.65
N MET A 26 10.03 -1.54 -6.88
CA MET A 26 8.81 -0.86 -7.33
C MET A 26 9.06 0.51 -7.93
N LEU A 27 10.00 1.27 -7.36
CA LEU A 27 10.24 2.66 -7.75
C LEU A 27 10.57 2.84 -9.24
N PRO A 28 11.32 1.94 -9.91
CA PRO A 28 11.61 2.11 -11.33
C PRO A 28 10.39 2.17 -12.26
N VAL A 29 9.27 1.54 -11.87
CA VAL A 29 8.04 1.52 -12.69
C VAL A 29 7.03 2.58 -12.23
N ALA A 30 7.23 3.19 -11.08
CA ALA A 30 6.26 4.11 -10.48
C ALA A 30 5.94 5.30 -11.39
N ASP A 31 6.93 5.93 -12.00
CA ASP A 31 6.73 7.06 -12.91
C ASP A 31 5.83 6.69 -14.11
N LYS A 32 6.02 5.51 -14.67
CA LYS A 32 5.19 5.03 -15.78
C LYS A 32 3.76 4.76 -15.34
N LEU A 33 3.57 4.19 -14.17
CA LEU A 33 2.25 3.95 -13.60
C LEU A 33 1.52 5.25 -13.29
N ASP A 34 2.22 6.24 -12.75
CA ASP A 34 1.65 7.55 -12.45
C ASP A 34 1.16 8.27 -13.71
N LYS A 35 1.86 8.11 -14.82
CA LYS A 35 1.52 8.71 -16.12
C LYS A 35 0.48 7.92 -16.92
N ALA A 36 0.18 6.69 -16.53
CA ALA A 36 -0.76 5.83 -17.26
C ALA A 36 -2.22 6.28 -17.18
N GLY A 37 -2.55 7.17 -16.25
CA GLY A 37 -3.90 7.75 -16.13
C GLY A 37 -4.89 6.90 -15.36
N PHE A 38 -4.44 5.99 -14.51
CA PHE A 38 -5.33 5.24 -13.61
C PHE A 38 -5.98 6.19 -12.59
N TYR A 39 -7.23 5.91 -12.24
CA TYR A 39 -7.94 6.66 -11.22
C TYR A 39 -7.29 6.50 -9.84
N ALA A 40 -6.87 5.30 -9.51
CA ALA A 40 -6.18 4.99 -8.27
C ALA A 40 -5.23 3.81 -8.47
N LEU A 41 -4.19 3.77 -7.65
CA LEU A 41 -3.24 2.67 -7.57
C LEU A 41 -3.31 2.06 -6.17
N GLU A 42 -3.67 0.79 -6.08
CA GLU A 42 -3.63 0.06 -4.82
C GLU A 42 -2.18 -0.33 -4.53
N ALA A 43 -1.57 0.35 -3.57
CA ALA A 43 -0.14 0.27 -3.34
C ALA A 43 0.22 -0.27 -1.96
N TRP A 44 -0.75 -0.44 -1.07
CA TRP A 44 -0.48 -0.69 0.33
C TRP A 44 -1.61 -1.42 1.03
N GLY A 45 -1.33 -1.97 2.21
CA GLY A 45 -2.31 -2.69 3.02
C GLY A 45 -1.65 -3.31 4.25
N GLY A 46 -2.42 -3.98 5.08
CA GLY A 46 -1.94 -4.62 6.31
C GLY A 46 -0.89 -5.70 6.05
N ALA A 47 -1.08 -6.53 5.02
CA ALA A 47 -0.11 -7.56 4.66
C ALA A 47 1.22 -6.95 4.20
N THR A 48 1.20 -5.83 3.50
CA THR A 48 2.41 -5.08 3.12
C THR A 48 3.11 -4.54 4.35
N PHE A 49 2.38 -3.93 5.26
CA PHE A 49 2.90 -3.43 6.55
C PHE A 49 3.62 -4.54 7.33
N ASP A 50 2.94 -5.66 7.52
CA ASP A 50 3.49 -6.80 8.25
C ASP A 50 4.74 -7.38 7.57
N SER A 51 4.71 -7.52 6.26
CA SER A 51 5.84 -8.05 5.49
C SER A 51 7.08 -7.16 5.54
N CYS A 52 6.90 -5.84 5.53
CA CYS A 52 7.99 -4.89 5.72
C CYS A 52 8.73 -5.13 7.04
N LEU A 53 7.98 -5.35 8.11
CA LEU A 53 8.56 -5.58 9.44
C LEU A 53 9.17 -6.97 9.58
N ARG A 54 8.50 -8.01 9.08
CA ARG A 54 8.92 -9.40 9.29
C ARG A 54 10.04 -9.87 8.36
N TYR A 55 9.98 -9.47 7.09
CA TYR A 55 10.80 -10.10 6.05
C TYR A 55 11.72 -9.14 5.31
N LEU A 56 11.29 -7.88 5.12
CA LEU A 56 12.01 -6.95 4.24
C LEU A 56 12.96 -6.02 4.99
N ASN A 57 12.86 -5.96 6.31
CA ASN A 57 13.60 -4.99 7.13
C ASN A 57 13.43 -3.55 6.62
N GLU A 58 12.20 -3.21 6.24
CA GLU A 58 11.81 -1.88 5.79
C GLU A 58 10.84 -1.24 6.79
N ASP A 59 10.93 0.08 6.96
CA ASP A 59 9.91 0.84 7.68
C ASP A 59 8.66 0.95 6.79
N PRO A 60 7.51 0.37 7.19
CA PRO A 60 6.32 0.38 6.36
C PRO A 60 5.78 1.79 6.09
N TRP A 61 5.92 2.71 7.03
CA TRP A 61 5.47 4.09 6.85
C TRP A 61 6.36 4.85 5.88
N GLU A 62 7.66 4.65 5.95
CA GLU A 62 8.61 5.22 5.00
C GLU A 62 8.36 4.71 3.59
N ARG A 63 8.06 3.41 3.45
CA ARG A 63 7.65 2.82 2.16
C ARG A 63 6.43 3.56 1.59
N LEU A 64 5.41 3.79 2.39
CA LEU A 64 4.20 4.49 1.96
C LEU A 64 4.52 5.93 1.52
N ARG A 65 5.30 6.65 2.32
CA ARG A 65 5.72 8.02 1.96
C ARG A 65 6.54 8.07 0.67
N ALA A 66 7.42 7.10 0.47
CA ALA A 66 8.22 7.00 -0.75
C ALA A 66 7.35 6.74 -1.98
N LEU A 67 6.36 5.85 -1.88
CA LEU A 67 5.39 5.61 -2.94
C LEU A 67 4.54 6.84 -3.21
N ARG A 68 4.10 7.54 -2.17
CA ARG A 68 3.36 8.81 -2.32
C ARG A 68 4.17 9.85 -3.09
N LYS A 69 5.45 9.98 -2.78
CA LYS A 69 6.36 10.90 -3.47
C LYS A 69 6.58 10.51 -4.94
N ALA A 70 6.68 9.20 -5.20
CA ALA A 70 6.90 8.67 -6.56
C ALA A 70 5.67 8.72 -7.46
N LEU A 71 4.48 8.84 -6.88
CA LEU A 71 3.18 8.78 -7.56
C LEU A 71 2.34 10.05 -7.27
N PRO A 72 2.84 11.25 -7.62
CA PRO A 72 2.21 12.50 -7.18
C PRO A 72 0.85 12.77 -7.85
N ASN A 73 0.61 12.22 -9.04
CA ASN A 73 -0.62 12.46 -9.79
C ASN A 73 -1.69 11.37 -9.61
N SER A 74 -1.36 10.29 -8.90
CA SER A 74 -2.25 9.16 -8.69
C SER A 74 -2.83 9.18 -7.29
N LYS A 75 -4.07 8.74 -7.14
CA LYS A 75 -4.62 8.44 -5.82
C LYS A 75 -4.05 7.12 -5.34
N LEU A 76 -3.62 7.06 -4.09
CA LEU A 76 -3.17 5.83 -3.47
C LEU A 76 -4.29 5.19 -2.66
N GLN A 77 -4.50 3.91 -2.90
CA GLN A 77 -5.50 3.10 -2.22
C GLN A 77 -4.84 2.03 -1.38
N MET A 78 -5.43 1.71 -0.23
CA MET A 78 -5.03 0.56 0.56
C MET A 78 -6.14 -0.48 0.65
N LEU A 79 -5.76 -1.73 0.81
CA LEU A 79 -6.66 -2.80 1.20
C LEU A 79 -6.78 -2.82 2.72
N LEU A 80 -7.99 -2.61 3.23
CA LEU A 80 -8.30 -2.71 4.65
C LEU A 80 -9.10 -3.98 4.93
N ARG A 81 -8.56 -4.87 5.75
CA ARG A 81 -9.21 -6.11 6.16
C ARG A 81 -10.04 -5.96 7.43
N GLY A 82 -10.56 -4.77 7.68
CA GLY A 82 -11.28 -4.49 8.92
C GLY A 82 -10.40 -4.74 10.14
N GLN A 83 -10.93 -5.40 11.14
CA GLN A 83 -10.24 -5.65 12.41
C GLN A 83 -9.09 -6.65 12.32
N ASN A 84 -8.96 -7.39 11.23
CA ASN A 84 -7.83 -8.30 11.01
C ASN A 84 -6.59 -7.62 10.41
N LEU A 85 -6.50 -6.34 10.44
CA LEU A 85 -5.51 -5.42 9.87
C LEU A 85 -4.29 -6.07 9.21
N LEU A 86 -3.42 -6.70 10.00
CA LEU A 86 -2.11 -7.17 9.57
C LEU A 86 -2.04 -8.68 9.31
N GLY A 87 -3.07 -9.45 9.71
CA GLY A 87 -3.00 -10.89 9.58
C GLY A 87 -4.24 -11.61 10.09
N TYR A 88 -4.06 -12.59 10.95
CA TYR A 88 -5.14 -13.46 11.42
C TYR A 88 -5.67 -13.10 12.81
N LYS A 89 -5.15 -12.05 13.40
CA LYS A 89 -5.55 -11.59 14.73
C LYS A 89 -6.60 -10.49 14.60
N HIS A 90 -7.57 -10.51 15.50
CA HIS A 90 -8.60 -9.48 15.60
C HIS A 90 -8.09 -8.34 16.48
N TYR A 91 -7.96 -7.14 15.92
CA TYR A 91 -7.52 -5.94 16.62
C TYR A 91 -8.71 -5.15 17.16
N ALA A 92 -8.52 -4.41 18.26
CA ALA A 92 -9.53 -3.55 18.82
C ALA A 92 -9.83 -2.35 17.89
N ASP A 93 -11.03 -1.77 18.01
CA ASP A 93 -11.49 -0.71 17.13
C ASP A 93 -10.60 0.54 17.18
N ASP A 94 -10.08 0.90 18.35
CA ASP A 94 -9.18 2.05 18.51
C ASP A 94 -7.85 1.86 17.79
N VAL A 95 -7.35 0.62 17.71
CA VAL A 95 -6.14 0.28 16.94
C VAL A 95 -6.42 0.41 15.44
N VAL A 96 -7.56 -0.07 14.97
CA VAL A 96 -7.97 0.04 13.57
C VAL A 96 -8.10 1.52 13.18
N ASP A 97 -8.78 2.31 14.01
CA ASP A 97 -8.97 3.74 13.79
C ASP A 97 -7.63 4.49 13.70
N LEU A 98 -6.73 4.21 14.63
CA LEU A 98 -5.38 4.80 14.62
C LEU A 98 -4.59 4.40 13.36
N PHE A 99 -4.67 3.14 12.95
CA PHE A 99 -4.00 2.66 11.74
C PHE A 99 -4.50 3.38 10.49
N VAL A 100 -5.82 3.54 10.35
CA VAL A 100 -6.42 4.26 9.23
C VAL A 100 -5.98 5.72 9.22
N LYS A 101 -6.04 6.40 10.36
CA LYS A 101 -5.59 7.80 10.49
C LYS A 101 -4.13 7.96 10.09
N LYS A 102 -3.26 7.09 10.59
CA LYS A 102 -1.83 7.11 10.24
C LYS A 102 -1.59 6.79 8.77
N SER A 103 -2.38 5.94 8.17
CA SER A 103 -2.29 5.64 6.74
C SER A 103 -2.61 6.88 5.90
N ILE A 104 -3.66 7.61 6.27
CA ILE A 104 -4.03 8.87 5.61
C ILE A 104 -2.92 9.91 5.78
N ASP A 105 -2.41 10.08 6.99
CA ASP A 105 -1.33 11.03 7.28
C ASP A 105 -0.06 10.76 6.46
N ASN A 106 0.18 9.51 6.08
CA ASN A 106 1.35 9.08 5.33
C ASN A 106 1.11 8.95 3.82
N GLY A 107 -0.09 9.23 3.32
CA GLY A 107 -0.32 9.41 1.88
C GLY A 107 -1.43 8.57 1.24
N ILE A 108 -2.21 7.83 1.99
CA ILE A 108 -3.37 7.10 1.45
C ILE A 108 -4.54 8.06 1.20
N ASP A 109 -5.19 7.91 0.05
CA ASP A 109 -6.36 8.70 -0.37
C ASP A 109 -7.67 7.90 -0.26
N ILE A 110 -7.62 6.58 -0.48
CA ILE A 110 -8.80 5.70 -0.53
C ILE A 110 -8.56 4.44 0.29
#